data_fc1e3d813fb548baab89893dd1289291
#
_entry.id   fc1e3d813fb548baab89893dd1289291
#
_cell.length_a   1.000
_cell.length_b   1.000
_cell.length_c   1.000
_cell.angle_alpha   90.00
_cell.angle_beta   90.00
_cell.angle_gamma   90.00
#
_symmetry.space_group_name_H-M   'P 1'
#
loop_
_entity.id
_entity.type
_entity.pdbx_description
1 polymer ?
#
loop_
_entity_poly.entity_id
_entity_poly.type
_entity_poly.pdbx_seq_one_letter_code
_entity_poly.pdbx_strand_id
1 'polypeptide(L)'
;MDTARLDDYISAWLLHPLAGSPDGEQALADLLGSMSPSVRYEDVPSAMVFNGHKGVKEMSEMAHHWSSDLAFKVPTRQTDGSLYAFEVETTGTNTTALGPIPASGRRFVLRGVSLGAFSADGVVEEHRDYWDMGSFLTQIGVLPAPS
;
A
#
# COMPACT_ATOMS: atom_id res chain seq x y z
N MET A 1 -19.72 9.23 12.63
CA MET A 1 -18.60 10.07 12.12
C MET A 1 -18.51 9.91 10.60
N ASP A 2 -18.30 11.00 9.90
CA ASP A 2 -18.22 11.00 8.44
C ASP A 2 -16.92 10.38 7.96
N THR A 3 -17.00 9.28 7.21
CA THR A 3 -15.86 8.57 6.64
C THR A 3 -15.66 8.84 5.14
N ALA A 4 -16.46 9.72 4.54
CA ALA A 4 -16.49 9.91 3.08
C ALA A 4 -15.11 10.22 2.49
N ARG A 5 -14.36 11.11 3.13
CA ARG A 5 -13.01 11.47 2.67
C ARG A 5 -12.05 10.27 2.72
N LEU A 6 -12.11 9.50 3.80
CA LEU A 6 -11.29 8.29 3.92
C LEU A 6 -11.72 7.24 2.91
N ASP A 7 -13.03 7.09 2.68
CA ASP A 7 -13.56 6.12 1.71
C ASP A 7 -13.10 6.46 0.29
N ASP A 8 -13.09 7.73 -0.09
CA ASP A 8 -12.56 8.18 -1.38
C ASP A 8 -11.07 7.88 -1.52
N TYR A 9 -10.31 8.18 -0.46
CA TYR A 9 -8.87 7.88 -0.42
C TYR A 9 -8.60 6.38 -0.56
N ILE A 10 -9.29 5.54 0.21
CA ILE A 10 -9.14 4.08 0.16
C ILE A 10 -9.49 3.55 -1.23
N SER A 11 -10.54 4.06 -1.86
CA SER A 11 -10.96 3.61 -3.21
C SER A 11 -9.85 3.81 -4.25
N ALA A 12 -9.16 4.95 -4.21
CA ALA A 12 -8.00 5.20 -5.08
C ALA A 12 -6.80 4.35 -4.67
N TRP A 13 -6.52 4.24 -3.37
CA TRP A 13 -5.39 3.48 -2.83
C TRP A 13 -5.46 1.99 -3.20
N LEU A 14 -6.65 1.38 -3.15
CA LEU A 14 -6.87 -0.03 -3.48
C LEU A 14 -6.41 -0.40 -4.90
N LEU A 15 -6.51 0.53 -5.83
CA LEU A 15 -6.26 0.29 -7.25
C LEU A 15 -4.89 0.80 -7.74
N HIS A 16 -4.14 1.52 -6.90
CA HIS A 16 -2.86 2.10 -7.34
C HIS A 16 -1.84 1.08 -7.85
N PRO A 17 -1.79 -0.19 -7.36
CA PRO A 17 -0.81 -1.14 -7.88
C PRO A 17 -1.16 -1.66 -9.29
N LEU A 18 -2.30 -1.30 -9.85
CA LEU A 18 -2.68 -1.64 -11.22
C LEU A 18 -2.10 -0.65 -12.26
N ALA A 19 -0.96 -0.04 -11.95
CA ALA A 19 -0.27 0.88 -12.86
C ALA A 19 -0.10 0.25 -14.25
N GLY A 20 -0.31 1.05 -15.30
CA GLY A 20 -0.27 0.57 -16.68
C GLY A 20 -1.63 0.13 -17.23
N SER A 21 -2.65 -0.05 -16.40
CA SER A 21 -4.03 -0.22 -16.84
C SER A 21 -4.77 1.13 -16.79
N PRO A 22 -5.83 1.35 -17.59
CA PRO A 22 -6.60 2.60 -17.52
C PRO A 22 -7.16 2.89 -16.13
N ASP A 23 -7.68 1.86 -15.44
CA ASP A 23 -8.22 2.00 -14.08
C ASP A 23 -7.11 2.33 -13.07
N GLY A 24 -5.95 1.71 -13.20
CA GLY A 24 -4.80 1.96 -12.34
C GLY A 24 -4.22 3.36 -12.54
N GLU A 25 -4.14 3.84 -13.76
CA GLU A 25 -3.69 5.20 -14.09
C GLU A 25 -4.63 6.25 -13.50
N GLN A 26 -5.94 6.05 -13.62
CA GLN A 26 -6.93 6.95 -13.03
C GLN A 26 -6.87 6.90 -11.50
N ALA A 27 -6.75 5.71 -10.91
CA ALA A 27 -6.63 5.54 -9.47
C ALA A 27 -5.37 6.24 -8.91
N LEU A 28 -4.24 6.15 -9.61
CA LEU A 28 -3.03 6.86 -9.21
C LEU A 28 -3.22 8.38 -9.26
N ALA A 29 -3.85 8.90 -10.31
CA ALA A 29 -4.16 10.32 -10.41
C ALA A 29 -5.07 10.78 -9.27
N ASP A 30 -6.10 10.01 -8.94
CA ASP A 30 -7.03 10.29 -7.84
C ASP A 30 -6.32 10.23 -6.49
N LEU A 31 -5.43 9.25 -6.32
CA LEU A 31 -4.63 9.10 -5.09
C LEU A 31 -3.73 10.33 -4.88
N LEU A 32 -2.99 10.74 -5.90
CA LEU A 32 -2.14 11.93 -5.85
C LEU A 32 -2.95 13.20 -5.60
N GLY A 33 -4.14 13.30 -6.21
CA GLY A 33 -5.07 14.42 -5.98
C GLY A 33 -5.60 14.52 -4.55
N SER A 34 -5.63 13.41 -3.80
CA SER A 34 -6.03 13.37 -2.40
C SER A 34 -4.86 13.52 -1.41
N MET A 35 -3.64 13.68 -1.92
CA MET A 35 -2.43 13.84 -1.12
C MET A 35 -1.84 15.24 -1.20
N SER A 36 -1.24 15.70 -0.10
CA SER A 36 -0.43 16.91 -0.10
C SER A 36 0.72 16.79 -1.11
N PRO A 37 1.09 17.86 -1.81
CA PRO A 37 2.31 17.87 -2.64
C PRO A 37 3.58 17.49 -1.89
N SER A 38 3.60 17.64 -0.56
CA SER A 38 4.70 17.28 0.32
C SER A 38 4.41 16.05 1.19
N VAL A 39 3.51 15.18 0.75
CA VAL A 39 3.13 13.97 1.48
C VAL A 39 4.36 13.12 1.81
N ARG A 40 4.35 12.52 3.01
CA ARG A 40 5.34 11.53 3.42
C ARG A 40 4.68 10.16 3.48
N TYR A 41 5.07 9.28 2.60
CA TYR A 41 4.57 7.91 2.53
C TYR A 41 5.69 6.95 2.97
N GLU A 42 5.44 6.16 3.99
CA GLU A 42 6.43 5.22 4.54
C GLU A 42 5.91 3.79 4.47
N ASP A 43 6.72 2.91 3.92
CA ASP A 43 6.57 1.47 4.06
C ASP A 43 7.49 1.01 5.19
N VAL A 44 6.91 0.80 6.37
CA VAL A 44 7.67 0.58 7.60
C VAL A 44 8.48 -0.71 7.56
N PRO A 45 7.93 -1.87 7.13
CA PRO A 45 8.69 -3.11 7.12
C PRO A 45 9.92 -3.08 6.22
N SER A 46 9.87 -2.39 5.10
CA SER A 46 11.00 -2.25 4.17
C SER A 46 11.90 -1.07 4.49
N ALA A 47 11.53 -0.22 5.46
CA ALA A 47 12.23 1.02 5.81
C ALA A 47 12.34 2.01 4.64
N MET A 48 11.38 2.00 3.73
CA MET A 48 11.36 2.90 2.57
C MET A 48 10.46 4.09 2.83
N VAL A 49 10.94 5.28 2.48
CA VAL A 49 10.18 6.53 2.57
C VAL A 49 10.10 7.16 1.18
N PHE A 50 8.88 7.52 0.80
CA PHE A 50 8.57 8.15 -0.48
C PHE A 50 8.02 9.54 -0.21
N ASN A 51 8.69 10.57 -0.72
CA ASN A 51 8.34 11.96 -0.44
C ASN A 51 7.68 12.62 -1.65
N GLY A 52 6.55 13.28 -1.41
CA GLY A 52 5.81 14.03 -2.40
C GLY A 52 5.13 13.15 -3.44
N HIS A 53 4.48 13.77 -4.41
CA HIS A 53 3.77 13.05 -5.48
C HIS A 53 4.71 12.18 -6.32
N LYS A 54 5.92 12.65 -6.59
CA LYS A 54 6.93 11.87 -7.31
C LYS A 54 7.27 10.58 -6.57
N GLY A 55 7.50 10.67 -5.26
CA GLY A 55 7.81 9.51 -4.43
C GLY A 55 6.66 8.50 -4.38
N VAL A 56 5.42 8.97 -4.25
CA VAL A 56 4.23 8.09 -4.25
C VAL A 56 4.08 7.39 -5.59
N LYS A 57 4.33 8.07 -6.70
CA LYS A 57 4.33 7.45 -8.03
C LYS A 57 5.38 6.34 -8.13
N GLU A 58 6.58 6.58 -7.63
CA GLU A 58 7.64 5.56 -7.58
C GLU A 58 7.22 4.37 -6.72
N MET A 59 6.58 4.61 -5.58
CA MET A 59 6.04 3.56 -4.70
C MET A 59 4.99 2.71 -5.44
N SER A 60 4.08 3.33 -6.17
CA SER A 60 3.06 2.62 -6.96
C SER A 60 3.70 1.71 -8.01
N GLU A 61 4.72 2.20 -8.71
CA GLU A 61 5.48 1.40 -9.69
C GLU A 61 6.18 0.22 -9.03
N MET A 62 6.80 0.42 -7.86
CA MET A 62 7.44 -0.65 -7.09
C MET A 62 6.44 -1.69 -6.61
N ALA A 63 5.25 -1.29 -6.16
CA ALA A 63 4.18 -2.20 -5.77
C ALA A 63 3.76 -3.08 -6.93
N HIS A 64 3.61 -2.52 -8.11
CA HIS A 64 3.29 -3.27 -9.33
C HIS A 64 4.39 -4.28 -9.68
N HIS A 65 5.66 -3.90 -9.55
CA HIS A 65 6.79 -4.80 -9.78
C HIS A 65 6.94 -5.89 -8.72
N TRP A 66 6.50 -5.63 -7.50
CA TRP A 66 6.54 -6.61 -6.42
C TRP A 66 5.70 -7.85 -6.76
N SER A 67 4.51 -7.62 -7.29
CA SER A 67 3.63 -8.70 -7.74
C SER A 67 2.66 -8.14 -8.78
N SER A 68 2.60 -8.76 -9.95
CA SER A 68 1.73 -8.32 -11.04
C SER A 68 0.24 -8.57 -10.76
N ASP A 69 -0.08 -9.48 -9.83
CA ASP A 69 -1.43 -9.79 -9.37
C ASP A 69 -1.71 -9.27 -7.96
N LEU A 70 -0.96 -8.27 -7.51
CA LEU A 70 -1.15 -7.66 -6.19
C LEU A 70 -2.56 -7.10 -6.06
N ALA A 71 -3.26 -7.50 -5.00
CA ALA A 71 -4.61 -7.03 -4.71
C ALA A 71 -4.76 -6.72 -3.22
N PHE A 72 -5.51 -5.67 -2.93
CA PHE A 72 -5.78 -5.23 -1.57
C PHE A 72 -7.27 -5.34 -1.25
N LYS A 73 -7.57 -5.66 0.01
CA LYS A 73 -8.90 -5.53 0.60
C LYS A 73 -8.77 -4.74 1.89
N VAL A 74 -9.78 -3.95 2.20
CA VAL A 74 -9.85 -3.14 3.42
C VAL A 74 -11.09 -3.56 4.21
N PRO A 75 -10.96 -4.54 5.12
CA PRO A 75 -12.11 -5.03 5.89
C PRO A 75 -12.63 -4.04 6.93
N THR A 76 -11.77 -3.21 7.51
CA THR A 76 -12.17 -2.22 8.51
C THR A 76 -11.46 -0.90 8.30
N ARG A 77 -12.09 0.20 8.70
CA ARG A 77 -11.52 1.56 8.66
C ARG A 77 -12.12 2.42 9.75
N GLN A 78 -11.35 3.39 10.20
CA GLN A 78 -11.80 4.39 11.18
C GLN A 78 -11.05 5.70 11.02
N THR A 79 -11.70 6.79 11.38
CA THR A 79 -11.11 8.14 11.38
C THR A 79 -11.83 9.01 12.41
N ASP A 80 -11.08 9.96 12.97
CA ASP A 80 -11.63 11.06 13.76
C ASP A 80 -11.71 12.37 12.96
N GLY A 81 -11.45 12.29 11.63
CA GLY A 81 -11.42 13.45 10.72
C GLY A 81 -10.01 14.02 10.53
N SER A 82 -9.09 13.72 11.42
CA SER A 82 -7.70 14.19 11.43
C SER A 82 -6.74 13.04 11.22
N LEU A 83 -6.92 11.95 11.95
CA LEU A 83 -6.15 10.71 11.83
C LEU A 83 -7.01 9.62 11.22
N TYR A 84 -6.40 8.65 10.57
CA TYR A 84 -7.09 7.47 10.07
C TYR A 84 -6.28 6.20 10.27
N ALA A 85 -7.00 5.09 10.32
CA ALA A 85 -6.43 3.75 10.28
C ALA A 85 -7.36 2.85 9.48
N PHE A 86 -6.77 1.92 8.72
CA PHE A 86 -7.55 0.86 8.09
C PHE A 86 -6.73 -0.44 8.03
N GLU A 87 -7.43 -1.56 8.24
CA GLU A 87 -6.82 -2.87 8.06
C GLU A 87 -6.72 -3.20 6.57
N VAL A 88 -5.64 -3.89 6.21
CA VAL A 88 -5.36 -4.29 4.84
C VAL A 88 -5.11 -5.79 4.78
N GLU A 89 -5.76 -6.46 3.86
CA GLU A 89 -5.40 -7.81 3.43
C GLU A 89 -4.81 -7.72 2.04
N THR A 90 -3.57 -8.16 1.89
CA THR A 90 -2.82 -8.13 0.63
C THR A 90 -2.64 -9.54 0.11
N THR A 91 -2.98 -9.78 -1.15
CA THR A 91 -2.74 -11.05 -1.83
C THR A 91 -1.89 -10.83 -3.07
N GLY A 92 -1.07 -11.80 -3.40
CA GLY A 92 -0.25 -11.75 -4.59
C GLY A 92 0.48 -13.06 -4.82
N THR A 93 1.29 -13.10 -5.87
CA THR A 93 2.14 -14.23 -6.22
C THR A 93 3.57 -13.74 -6.40
N ASN A 94 4.53 -14.42 -5.79
CA ASN A 94 5.95 -14.08 -5.90
C ASN A 94 6.51 -14.57 -7.25
N THR A 95 6.16 -13.86 -8.32
CA THR A 95 6.56 -14.17 -9.70
C THR A 95 7.78 -13.37 -10.17
N THR A 96 8.23 -12.40 -9.37
CA THR A 96 9.34 -11.52 -9.69
C THR A 96 10.42 -11.63 -8.61
N ALA A 97 11.68 -11.64 -9.02
CA ALA A 97 12.79 -11.59 -8.06
C ALA A 97 12.80 -10.23 -7.32
N LEU A 98 13.07 -10.26 -6.01
CA LEU A 98 13.11 -9.08 -5.14
C LEU A 98 14.54 -8.91 -4.62
N GLY A 99 15.38 -8.19 -5.36
CA GLY A 99 16.81 -8.10 -5.06
C GLY A 99 17.45 -9.50 -5.07
N PRO A 100 18.09 -9.95 -3.97
CA PRO A 100 18.68 -11.28 -3.89
C PRO A 100 17.67 -12.42 -3.69
N ILE A 101 16.40 -12.12 -3.46
CA ILE A 101 15.34 -13.12 -3.25
C ILE A 101 14.80 -13.57 -4.61
N PRO A 102 14.94 -14.85 -4.97
CA PRO A 102 14.43 -15.34 -6.27
C PRO A 102 12.92 -15.44 -6.29
N ALA A 103 12.33 -15.40 -7.48
CA ALA A 103 10.93 -15.70 -7.69
C ALA A 103 10.64 -17.15 -7.31
N SER A 104 9.64 -17.38 -6.45
CA SER A 104 9.25 -18.73 -6.01
C SER A 104 7.99 -19.26 -6.69
N GLY A 105 7.21 -18.39 -7.32
CA GLY A 105 5.89 -18.72 -7.87
C GLY A 105 4.82 -18.98 -6.81
N ARG A 106 5.13 -18.76 -5.53
CA ARG A 106 4.20 -19.01 -4.41
C ARG A 106 3.26 -17.85 -4.21
N ARG A 107 2.01 -18.17 -3.91
CA ARG A 107 1.03 -17.17 -3.44
C ARG A 107 1.32 -16.78 -2.01
N PHE A 108 0.98 -15.53 -1.70
CA PHE A 108 1.03 -15.04 -0.32
C PHE A 108 -0.24 -14.28 0.03
N VAL A 109 -0.60 -14.31 1.31
CA VAL A 109 -1.67 -13.53 1.91
C VAL A 109 -1.09 -12.84 3.13
N LEU A 110 -1.15 -11.52 3.15
CA LEU A 110 -0.59 -10.70 4.22
C LEU A 110 -1.68 -9.87 4.87
N ARG A 111 -1.53 -9.63 6.15
CA ARG A 111 -2.38 -8.72 6.91
C ARG A 111 -1.53 -7.56 7.42
N GLY A 112 -2.13 -6.39 7.41
CA GLY A 112 -1.46 -5.20 7.89
C GLY A 112 -2.43 -4.09 8.24
N VAL A 113 -1.87 -2.95 8.55
CA VAL A 113 -2.60 -1.73 8.90
C VAL A 113 -1.93 -0.56 8.22
N SER A 114 -2.73 0.30 7.62
CA SER A 114 -2.28 1.60 7.16
C SER A 114 -2.77 2.69 8.12
N LEU A 115 -1.88 3.60 8.47
CA LEU A 115 -2.14 4.74 9.35
C LEU A 115 -1.79 6.02 8.64
N GLY A 116 -2.50 7.09 8.93
CA GLY A 116 -2.14 8.37 8.35
C GLY A 116 -2.83 9.56 8.99
N ALA A 117 -2.56 10.72 8.41
CA ALA A 117 -3.10 12.00 8.86
C ALA A 117 -3.56 12.84 7.69
N PHE A 118 -4.71 13.50 7.86
CA PHE A 118 -5.20 14.54 6.97
C PHE A 118 -4.73 15.90 7.47
N SER A 119 -4.33 16.77 6.54
CA SER A 119 -4.11 18.19 6.84
C SER A 119 -5.42 18.91 7.13
N ALA A 120 -5.31 20.16 7.58
CA ALA A 120 -6.47 21.02 7.76
C ALA A 120 -7.28 21.21 6.47
N ASP A 121 -6.62 21.17 5.30
CA ASP A 121 -7.25 21.27 3.98
C ASP A 121 -7.91 19.95 3.53
N GLY A 122 -7.74 18.89 4.31
CA GLY A 122 -8.39 17.62 4.05
C GLY A 122 -7.67 16.72 3.06
N VAL A 123 -6.40 16.95 2.79
CA VAL A 123 -5.55 16.05 2.00
C VAL A 123 -4.63 15.23 2.91
N VAL A 124 -4.23 14.06 2.46
CA VAL A 124 -3.32 13.20 3.21
C VAL A 124 -1.93 13.82 3.22
N GLU A 125 -1.37 14.06 4.39
CA GLU A 125 -0.01 14.59 4.57
C GLU A 125 0.98 13.54 5.06
N GLU A 126 0.50 12.49 5.71
CA GLU A 126 1.29 11.34 6.14
C GLU A 126 0.52 10.05 5.90
N HIS A 127 1.25 9.03 5.44
CA HIS A 127 0.74 7.67 5.31
C HIS A 127 1.84 6.68 5.67
N ARG A 128 1.53 5.66 6.47
CA ARG A 128 2.45 4.59 6.84
C ARG A 128 1.76 3.25 6.66
N ASP A 129 2.43 2.35 5.95
CA ASP A 129 2.01 0.96 5.80
C ASP A 129 2.79 0.07 6.76
N TYR A 130 2.07 -0.75 7.51
CA TYR A 130 2.61 -1.80 8.37
C TYR A 130 2.09 -3.14 7.88
N TRP A 131 2.97 -4.06 7.56
CA TRP A 131 2.58 -5.41 7.15
C TRP A 131 3.60 -6.42 7.65
N ASP A 132 3.21 -7.69 7.65
CA ASP A 132 4.00 -8.78 8.25
C ASP A 132 5.03 -9.32 7.25
N MET A 133 6.21 -8.73 7.23
CA MET A 133 7.31 -9.17 6.39
C MET A 133 7.78 -10.58 6.74
N GLY A 134 7.78 -10.95 8.03
CA GLY A 134 8.15 -12.30 8.45
C GLY A 134 7.23 -13.35 7.85
N SER A 135 5.92 -13.11 7.86
CA SER A 135 4.95 -13.98 7.21
C SER A 135 5.17 -14.04 5.70
N PHE A 136 5.41 -12.91 5.06
CA PHE A 136 5.72 -12.87 3.62
C PHE A 136 6.92 -13.74 3.27
N LEU A 137 8.04 -13.56 3.96
CA LEU A 137 9.28 -14.30 3.71
C LEU A 137 9.11 -15.80 3.98
N THR A 138 8.29 -16.17 4.96
CA THR A 138 7.95 -17.57 5.24
C THR A 138 7.12 -18.17 4.11
N GLN A 139 6.09 -17.46 3.66
CA GLN A 139 5.17 -17.95 2.63
C GLN A 139 5.87 -18.13 1.27
N ILE A 140 6.84 -17.27 0.93
CA ILE A 140 7.59 -17.40 -0.32
C ILE A 140 8.82 -18.33 -0.20
N GLY A 141 9.08 -18.89 0.99
CA GLY A 141 10.10 -19.92 1.19
C GLY A 141 11.48 -19.40 1.56
N VAL A 142 11.64 -18.11 1.92
CA VAL A 142 12.92 -17.54 2.37
C VAL A 142 13.22 -17.89 3.82
N LEU A 143 12.20 -17.84 4.68
CA LEU A 143 12.29 -18.25 6.08
C LEU A 143 11.62 -19.61 6.27
N PRO A 144 12.10 -20.43 7.25
CA PRO A 144 11.45 -21.70 7.55
C PRO A 144 10.07 -21.46 8.16
N ALA A 145 9.15 -22.40 7.91
CA ALA A 145 7.84 -22.37 8.55
C ALA A 145 7.99 -22.48 10.08
N PRO A 146 7.10 -21.85 10.88
CA PRO A 146 7.08 -22.01 12.31
C PRO A 146 6.89 -23.48 12.70
N SER A 147 7.61 -23.92 13.73
CA SER A 147 7.49 -25.30 14.23
C SER A 147 6.33 -25.43 15.20
#